data_9d883eeeede0bbc9898d5c2402de539b
#
_entry.id   9d883eeeede0bbc9898d5c2402de539b
#
_cell.length_a   1.000
_cell.length_b   1.000
_cell.length_c   1.000
_cell.angle_alpha   90.00
_cell.angle_beta   90.00
_cell.angle_gamma   90.00
#
_symmetry.space_group_name_H-M   'P 1'
#
loop_
_entity.id
_entity.type
_entity.pdbx_description
1 polymer ?
#
loop_
_entity_poly.entity_id
_entity_poly.type
_entity_poly.pdbx_seq_one_letter_code
_entity_poly.pdbx_strand_id
1 'polypeptide(L)'
;MNTNADILFFDKDCPLDAVVSLAEPRDVNGLNDAFLSILREHIPHRAVKVYEIVNDFCATPTENDTPVQTLRLILKTQQDNQTVKLKLDDSDVQKCLAEKQVLTGQSASNGLERTIFPIPGLPLPQGLLVIEGQVDDSCKNFLDPLLRIYSSHAFILNKNEHDSLTGLFNRHVMENKLNQIYHCQASGKRKNDDKGQSWCIALLDIDYFKTVNDQYGHLFGDEVLIKFSHLMQQSFREDDLLFRYGGEEFLVALKNVDFDKAQMTLNRFRKKIEETIFNKIKQLTVSIGFTKMDTDQSLQTIIECADRALYYSKYQGRNQTHCYEHLLDKGLVDSDDIINNNIKIFPQQQKIS
;
A
#
# COMPACT_ATOMS: atom_id res chain seq x y z
N MET A 1 24.89 -23.45 -39.83
CA MET A 1 25.47 -22.54 -38.84
C MET A 1 24.63 -22.70 -37.59
N ASN A 2 25.22 -23.25 -36.56
CA ASN A 2 24.58 -23.75 -35.37
C ASN A 2 24.02 -22.60 -34.53
N THR A 3 22.73 -22.56 -34.37
CA THR A 3 22.08 -21.88 -33.25
C THR A 3 22.00 -22.87 -32.09
N ASN A 4 23.06 -22.89 -31.27
CA ASN A 4 22.96 -23.51 -29.95
C ASN A 4 21.96 -22.71 -29.15
N ALA A 5 20.76 -23.27 -28.98
CA ALA A 5 19.86 -22.89 -27.91
C ALA A 5 20.59 -23.27 -26.61
N ASP A 6 21.07 -22.29 -25.88
CA ASP A 6 21.60 -22.47 -24.53
C ASP A 6 20.50 -23.06 -23.64
N ILE A 7 20.49 -24.40 -23.56
CA ILE A 7 19.69 -25.14 -22.58
C ILE A 7 20.39 -24.88 -21.24
N LEU A 8 19.77 -24.05 -20.42
CA LEU A 8 20.20 -23.82 -19.05
C LEU A 8 20.10 -25.13 -18.26
N PHE A 9 21.24 -25.71 -17.92
CA PHE A 9 21.32 -26.76 -16.91
C PHE A 9 21.08 -26.12 -15.55
N PHE A 10 19.97 -26.46 -14.91
CA PHE A 10 19.77 -26.19 -13.50
C PHE A 10 20.77 -27.01 -12.69
N ASP A 11 21.58 -26.35 -11.91
CA ASP A 11 22.41 -27.01 -10.91
C ASP A 11 21.46 -27.68 -9.88
N LYS A 12 21.65 -29.00 -9.67
CA LYS A 12 20.67 -29.84 -8.98
C LYS A 12 20.59 -29.61 -7.46
N ASP A 13 21.38 -28.68 -6.91
CA ASP A 13 21.66 -28.68 -5.47
C ASP A 13 20.89 -27.64 -4.61
N CYS A 14 19.86 -26.95 -5.10
CA CYS A 14 19.27 -25.92 -4.25
C CYS A 14 17.76 -25.65 -4.21
N PRO A 15 16.88 -26.64 -4.04
CA PRO A 15 15.52 -26.33 -3.60
C PRO A 15 15.46 -25.88 -2.13
N LEU A 16 16.36 -26.42 -1.26
CA LEU A 16 16.25 -26.20 0.18
C LEU A 16 16.70 -24.80 0.61
N ASP A 17 17.80 -24.32 0.09
CA ASP A 17 18.33 -22.98 0.43
C ASP A 17 17.39 -21.87 -0.07
N ALA A 18 16.81 -22.03 -1.26
CA ALA A 18 15.80 -21.12 -1.78
C ALA A 18 14.53 -21.10 -0.90
N VAL A 19 14.09 -22.27 -0.40
CA VAL A 19 12.96 -22.38 0.53
C VAL A 19 13.27 -21.69 1.86
N VAL A 20 14.47 -21.93 2.41
CA VAL A 20 14.91 -21.28 3.67
C VAL A 20 14.94 -19.76 3.48
N SER A 21 15.54 -19.28 2.41
CA SER A 21 15.62 -17.83 2.11
C SER A 21 14.24 -17.17 1.96
N LEU A 22 13.23 -17.89 1.46
CA LEU A 22 11.84 -17.40 1.41
C LEU A 22 11.12 -17.48 2.76
N ALA A 23 11.57 -18.31 3.70
CA ALA A 23 10.92 -18.48 4.99
C ALA A 23 11.40 -17.47 6.06
N GLU A 24 12.58 -16.86 5.87
CA GLU A 24 13.19 -15.94 6.83
C GLU A 24 12.57 -14.52 6.88
N PRO A 25 12.11 -13.92 5.77
CA PRO A 25 11.59 -12.55 5.76
C PRO A 25 10.40 -12.36 6.70
N ARG A 26 10.38 -11.19 7.38
CA ARG A 26 9.34 -10.83 8.35
C ARG A 26 8.35 -9.79 7.82
N ASP A 27 8.60 -9.27 6.62
CA ASP A 27 7.74 -8.33 5.92
C ASP A 27 7.71 -8.64 4.41
N VAL A 28 6.73 -8.06 3.72
CA VAL A 28 6.50 -8.31 2.29
C VAL A 28 7.68 -7.81 1.43
N ASN A 29 8.33 -6.72 1.81
CA ASN A 29 9.46 -6.19 1.05
C ASN A 29 10.67 -7.14 1.11
N GLY A 30 11.01 -7.61 2.31
CA GLY A 30 12.08 -8.61 2.49
C GLY A 30 11.78 -9.91 1.76
N LEU A 31 10.52 -10.36 1.75
CA LEU A 31 10.10 -11.53 0.97
C LEU A 31 10.27 -11.30 -0.54
N ASN A 32 9.88 -10.13 -1.02
CA ASN A 32 10.04 -9.76 -2.42
C ASN A 32 11.52 -9.71 -2.84
N ASP A 33 12.39 -9.13 -2.00
CA ASP A 33 13.83 -9.05 -2.24
C ASP A 33 14.48 -10.45 -2.26
N ALA A 34 14.10 -11.32 -1.32
CA ALA A 34 14.56 -12.70 -1.29
C ALA A 34 14.12 -13.48 -2.54
N PHE A 35 12.84 -13.36 -2.92
CA PHE A 35 12.32 -13.99 -4.13
C PHE A 35 13.04 -13.50 -5.40
N LEU A 36 13.26 -12.19 -5.51
CA LEU A 36 13.99 -11.61 -6.64
C LEU A 36 15.44 -12.09 -6.69
N SER A 37 16.10 -12.24 -5.53
CA SER A 37 17.47 -12.79 -5.45
C SER A 37 17.52 -14.21 -5.97
N ILE A 38 16.60 -15.08 -5.54
CA ILE A 38 16.49 -16.46 -6.01
C ILE A 38 16.25 -16.51 -7.52
N LEU A 39 15.35 -15.67 -8.05
CA LEU A 39 15.09 -15.62 -9.48
C LEU A 39 16.32 -15.17 -10.28
N ARG A 40 17.12 -14.22 -9.78
CA ARG A 40 18.36 -13.77 -10.43
C ARG A 40 19.45 -14.85 -10.43
N GLU A 41 19.55 -15.61 -9.37
CA GLU A 41 20.52 -16.68 -9.21
C GLU A 41 20.21 -17.85 -10.13
N HIS A 42 18.95 -18.30 -10.17
CA HIS A 42 18.55 -19.51 -10.89
C HIS A 42 18.09 -19.26 -12.33
N ILE A 43 17.74 -17.99 -12.67
CA ILE A 43 17.31 -17.60 -14.02
C ILE A 43 18.07 -16.33 -14.48
N PRO A 44 19.42 -16.29 -14.44
CA PRO A 44 20.20 -15.05 -14.55
C PRO A 44 20.14 -14.39 -15.93
N HIS A 45 19.83 -15.16 -16.97
CA HIS A 45 19.87 -14.67 -18.37
C HIS A 45 18.50 -14.32 -18.93
N ARG A 46 17.44 -14.34 -18.10
CA ARG A 46 16.09 -14.09 -18.52
C ARG A 46 15.52 -12.84 -17.85
N ALA A 47 14.75 -12.06 -18.61
CA ALA A 47 13.94 -11.01 -18.02
C ALA A 47 12.73 -11.64 -17.32
N VAL A 48 12.63 -11.40 -16.01
CA VAL A 48 11.54 -11.91 -15.18
C VAL A 48 10.78 -10.74 -14.59
N LYS A 49 9.45 -10.81 -14.67
CA LYS A 49 8.53 -9.79 -14.15
C LYS A 49 7.46 -10.47 -13.29
N VAL A 50 7.19 -9.92 -12.12
CA VAL A 50 6.12 -10.39 -11.22
C VAL A 50 5.05 -9.33 -11.15
N TYR A 51 3.82 -9.75 -11.38
CA TYR A 51 2.63 -8.89 -11.36
C TYR A 51 1.67 -9.36 -10.27
N GLU A 52 1.11 -8.41 -9.53
CA GLU A 52 -0.01 -8.62 -8.61
C GLU A 52 -1.33 -8.27 -9.31
N ILE A 53 -2.39 -9.02 -9.00
CA ILE A 53 -3.74 -8.68 -9.43
C ILE A 53 -4.35 -7.75 -8.38
N VAL A 54 -4.64 -6.52 -8.78
CA VAL A 54 -5.28 -5.52 -7.93
C VAL A 54 -6.73 -5.34 -8.37
N ASN A 55 -7.63 -5.35 -7.41
CA ASN A 55 -9.04 -5.06 -7.67
C ASN A 55 -9.27 -3.55 -7.51
N ASP A 56 -9.41 -2.85 -8.63
CA ASP A 56 -9.78 -1.44 -8.65
C ASP A 56 -11.30 -1.32 -8.61
N PHE A 57 -11.82 -0.67 -7.59
CA PHE A 57 -13.25 -0.33 -7.53
C PHE A 57 -13.49 0.98 -8.28
N CYS A 58 -14.46 1.00 -9.20
CA CYS A 58 -14.87 2.22 -9.89
C CYS A 58 -15.22 3.33 -8.90
N ALA A 59 -14.93 4.60 -9.27
CA ALA A 59 -15.14 5.78 -8.43
C ALA A 59 -16.58 5.98 -7.94
N THR A 60 -17.55 5.35 -8.59
CA THR A 60 -18.98 5.31 -8.21
C THR A 60 -19.50 3.91 -8.42
N PRO A 61 -19.27 2.96 -7.51
CA PRO A 61 -19.84 1.62 -7.66
C PRO A 61 -21.37 1.72 -7.58
N THR A 62 -22.03 1.29 -8.64
CA THR A 62 -23.46 0.93 -8.58
C THR A 62 -23.57 -0.46 -7.96
N GLU A 63 -24.73 -0.83 -7.41
CA GLU A 63 -24.93 -2.13 -6.73
C GLU A 63 -24.57 -3.36 -7.60
N ASN A 64 -24.32 -3.17 -8.91
CA ASN A 64 -24.00 -4.22 -9.89
C ASN A 64 -22.56 -4.13 -10.44
N ASP A 65 -21.72 -3.19 -10.00
CA ASP A 65 -20.38 -3.05 -10.55
C ASP A 65 -19.43 -4.09 -9.94
N THR A 66 -18.97 -5.01 -10.77
CA THR A 66 -17.83 -5.88 -10.42
C THR A 66 -16.55 -5.04 -10.39
N PRO A 67 -15.67 -5.27 -9.41
CA PRO A 67 -14.39 -4.56 -9.35
C PRO A 67 -13.58 -4.81 -10.63
N VAL A 68 -13.02 -3.75 -11.20
CA VAL A 68 -12.13 -3.87 -12.36
C VAL A 68 -10.80 -4.40 -11.85
N GLN A 69 -10.41 -5.56 -12.35
CA GLN A 69 -9.09 -6.13 -12.03
C GLN A 69 -8.02 -5.50 -12.91
N THR A 70 -6.90 -5.14 -12.32
CA THR A 70 -5.71 -4.62 -13.00
C THR A 70 -4.47 -5.40 -12.62
N LEU A 71 -3.44 -5.34 -13.45
CA LEU A 71 -2.13 -5.95 -13.17
C LEU A 71 -1.13 -4.89 -12.77
N ARG A 72 -0.57 -5.00 -11.57
CA ARG A 72 0.48 -4.14 -11.05
C ARG A 72 1.82 -4.87 -11.06
N LEU A 73 2.85 -4.27 -11.69
CA LEU A 73 4.21 -4.81 -11.65
C LEU A 73 4.79 -4.62 -10.25
N ILE A 74 5.21 -5.73 -9.61
CA ILE A 74 5.82 -5.70 -8.27
C ILE A 74 7.34 -5.84 -8.38
N LEU A 75 7.82 -6.80 -9.17
CA LEU A 75 9.23 -7.16 -9.26
C LEU A 75 9.70 -7.30 -10.70
N LYS A 76 10.98 -6.98 -10.94
CA LYS A 76 11.66 -7.23 -12.22
C LYS A 76 13.16 -7.51 -12.00
N THR A 77 13.72 -8.46 -12.77
CA THR A 77 15.15 -8.83 -12.64
C THR A 77 16.09 -7.93 -13.41
N GLN A 78 15.63 -7.26 -14.47
CA GLN A 78 16.44 -6.35 -15.29
C GLN A 78 15.88 -4.94 -15.25
N GLN A 79 16.77 -3.93 -15.29
CA GLN A 79 16.37 -2.54 -15.50
C GLN A 79 15.98 -2.36 -16.97
N ASP A 80 14.72 -2.42 -17.25
CA ASP A 80 14.16 -2.25 -18.57
C ASP A 80 13.63 -0.82 -18.71
N ASN A 81 14.17 -0.07 -19.68
CA ASN A 81 13.68 1.28 -20.02
C ASN A 81 12.36 1.24 -20.80
N GLN A 82 11.95 0.06 -21.29
CA GLN A 82 10.65 -0.15 -21.93
C GLN A 82 9.76 -0.99 -21.00
N THR A 83 8.92 -0.30 -20.25
CA THR A 83 7.90 -0.96 -19.43
C THR A 83 6.83 -1.53 -20.35
N VAL A 84 6.98 -2.78 -20.77
CA VAL A 84 5.88 -3.51 -21.43
C VAL A 84 4.78 -3.70 -20.38
N LYS A 85 3.70 -2.94 -20.54
CA LYS A 85 2.52 -3.08 -19.68
C LYS A 85 1.81 -4.37 -20.08
N LEU A 86 1.83 -5.35 -19.19
CA LEU A 86 0.98 -6.53 -19.32
C LEU A 86 -0.46 -6.08 -19.07
N LYS A 87 -1.35 -6.42 -19.99
CA LYS A 87 -2.77 -6.09 -19.87
C LYS A 87 -3.56 -7.31 -19.45
N LEU A 88 -4.57 -7.11 -18.63
CA LEU A 88 -5.45 -8.20 -18.18
C LEU A 88 -6.33 -8.74 -19.31
N ASP A 89 -6.57 -7.94 -20.37
CA ASP A 89 -7.31 -8.33 -21.57
C ASP A 89 -6.47 -9.14 -22.59
N ASP A 90 -5.19 -9.39 -22.32
CA ASP A 90 -4.34 -10.28 -23.10
C ASP A 90 -4.87 -11.71 -23.01
N SER A 91 -5.07 -12.36 -24.16
CA SER A 91 -5.69 -13.69 -24.25
C SER A 91 -4.93 -14.77 -23.47
N ASP A 92 -3.59 -14.72 -23.47
CA ASP A 92 -2.76 -15.68 -22.77
C ASP A 92 -2.84 -15.46 -21.26
N VAL A 93 -2.92 -14.18 -20.82
CA VAL A 93 -3.11 -13.82 -19.42
C VAL A 93 -4.45 -14.33 -18.90
N GLN A 94 -5.53 -14.05 -19.65
CA GLN A 94 -6.87 -14.51 -19.29
C GLN A 94 -6.95 -16.04 -19.20
N LYS A 95 -6.37 -16.74 -20.17
CA LYS A 95 -6.33 -18.20 -20.19
C LYS A 95 -5.52 -18.75 -19.03
N CYS A 96 -4.34 -18.19 -18.75
CA CYS A 96 -3.49 -18.59 -17.62
C CYS A 96 -4.23 -18.43 -16.28
N LEU A 97 -4.95 -17.33 -16.09
CA LEU A 97 -5.72 -17.08 -14.87
C LEU A 97 -6.94 -17.99 -14.75
N ALA A 98 -7.66 -18.25 -15.84
CA ALA A 98 -8.85 -19.09 -15.86
C ALA A 98 -8.51 -20.56 -15.62
N GLU A 99 -7.50 -21.08 -16.33
CA GLU A 99 -7.09 -22.48 -16.28
C GLU A 99 -6.14 -22.77 -15.09
N LYS A 100 -5.58 -21.74 -14.47
CA LYS A 100 -4.58 -21.82 -13.38
C LYS A 100 -3.38 -22.69 -13.77
N GLN A 101 -2.97 -22.59 -15.03
CA GLN A 101 -1.87 -23.37 -15.62
C GLN A 101 -0.83 -22.47 -16.25
N VAL A 102 0.40 -22.99 -16.34
CA VAL A 102 1.49 -22.33 -17.03
C VAL A 102 1.20 -22.29 -18.52
N LEU A 103 1.34 -21.13 -19.13
CA LEU A 103 1.16 -20.93 -20.57
C LEU A 103 2.42 -20.37 -21.22
N THR A 104 2.75 -20.89 -22.38
CA THR A 104 3.78 -20.32 -23.27
C THR A 104 3.11 -19.71 -24.49
N GLY A 105 3.41 -18.46 -24.79
CA GLY A 105 2.81 -17.71 -25.89
C GLY A 105 3.72 -16.61 -26.39
N GLN A 106 3.21 -15.79 -27.30
CA GLN A 106 3.94 -14.61 -27.80
C GLN A 106 3.32 -13.34 -27.21
N SER A 107 4.19 -12.41 -26.80
CA SER A 107 3.73 -11.12 -26.33
C SER A 107 3.08 -10.31 -27.46
N ALA A 108 1.85 -9.90 -27.28
CA ALA A 108 1.11 -9.09 -28.26
C ALA A 108 1.77 -7.72 -28.52
N SER A 109 2.63 -7.23 -27.61
CA SER A 109 3.25 -5.91 -27.70
C SER A 109 4.57 -5.88 -28.46
N ASN A 110 5.38 -6.96 -28.39
CA ASN A 110 6.74 -7.00 -28.99
C ASN A 110 7.04 -8.29 -29.77
N GLY A 111 6.07 -9.22 -29.82
CA GLY A 111 6.23 -10.51 -30.53
C GLY A 111 7.24 -11.48 -29.88
N LEU A 112 7.81 -11.13 -28.71
CA LEU A 112 8.74 -12.00 -28.01
C LEU A 112 7.99 -13.17 -27.38
N GLU A 113 8.60 -14.33 -27.41
CA GLU A 113 8.12 -15.53 -26.74
C GLU A 113 8.21 -15.33 -25.22
N ARG A 114 7.19 -15.78 -24.50
CA ARG A 114 7.10 -15.65 -23.04
C ARG A 114 6.45 -16.88 -22.41
N THR A 115 6.82 -17.18 -21.20
CA THR A 115 6.13 -18.15 -20.34
C THR A 115 5.52 -17.44 -19.15
N ILE A 116 4.23 -17.70 -18.90
CA ILE A 116 3.42 -17.08 -17.86
C ILE A 116 3.05 -18.15 -16.84
N PHE A 117 3.40 -17.91 -15.57
CA PHE A 117 3.05 -18.74 -14.43
C PHE A 117 2.01 -18.04 -13.57
N PRO A 118 0.90 -18.69 -13.22
CA PRO A 118 -0.02 -18.15 -12.24
C PRO A 118 0.59 -18.25 -10.84
N ILE A 119 0.60 -17.12 -10.09
CA ILE A 119 0.97 -17.13 -8.67
C ILE A 119 -0.26 -17.61 -7.89
N PRO A 120 -0.15 -18.73 -7.15
CA PRO A 120 -1.30 -19.33 -6.47
C PRO A 120 -2.03 -18.35 -5.53
N GLY A 121 -3.35 -18.52 -5.38
CA GLY A 121 -4.20 -17.76 -4.47
C GLY A 121 -5.54 -18.47 -4.29
N LEU A 122 -6.31 -18.08 -3.28
CA LEU A 122 -7.63 -18.63 -3.02
C LEU A 122 -8.69 -17.51 -2.98
N PRO A 123 -9.77 -17.63 -3.77
CA PRO A 123 -10.12 -18.69 -4.72
C PRO A 123 -9.45 -18.61 -6.09
N LEU A 124 -8.84 -17.48 -6.44
CA LEU A 124 -8.20 -17.19 -7.73
C LEU A 124 -6.70 -16.91 -7.54
N PRO A 125 -5.89 -17.01 -8.62
CA PRO A 125 -4.50 -16.55 -8.59
C PRO A 125 -4.42 -15.09 -8.11
N GLN A 126 -3.39 -14.78 -7.30
CA GLN A 126 -3.17 -13.43 -6.78
C GLN A 126 -2.21 -12.62 -7.64
N GLY A 127 -1.59 -13.25 -8.65
CA GLY A 127 -0.65 -12.57 -9.53
C GLY A 127 -0.13 -13.47 -10.64
N LEU A 128 0.86 -12.97 -11.36
CA LEU A 128 1.52 -13.66 -12.48
C LEU A 128 3.04 -13.47 -12.38
N LEU A 129 3.79 -14.54 -12.62
CA LEU A 129 5.21 -14.50 -12.94
C LEU A 129 5.36 -14.65 -14.45
N VAL A 130 6.03 -13.70 -15.11
CA VAL A 130 6.27 -13.71 -16.55
C VAL A 130 7.77 -13.80 -16.80
N ILE A 131 8.20 -14.81 -17.54
CA ILE A 131 9.56 -15.03 -17.98
C ILE A 131 9.64 -14.83 -19.49
N GLU A 132 10.52 -13.96 -19.98
CA GLU A 132 10.73 -13.80 -21.41
C GLU A 132 11.46 -15.02 -21.99
N GLY A 133 10.87 -15.65 -23.00
CA GLY A 133 11.31 -16.89 -23.66
C GLY A 133 10.62 -18.15 -23.14
N GLN A 134 11.01 -19.28 -23.74
CA GLN A 134 10.58 -20.62 -23.31
C GLN A 134 11.37 -21.07 -22.09
N VAL A 135 10.71 -21.79 -21.19
CA VAL A 135 11.35 -22.46 -20.05
C VAL A 135 11.16 -23.96 -20.19
N ASP A 136 12.20 -24.70 -19.83
CA ASP A 136 12.17 -26.16 -19.81
C ASP A 136 11.35 -26.70 -18.62
N ASP A 137 11.15 -28.00 -18.61
CA ASP A 137 10.39 -28.66 -17.54
C ASP A 137 11.14 -28.66 -16.21
N SER A 138 12.49 -28.60 -16.22
CA SER A 138 13.29 -28.44 -15.01
C SER A 138 12.99 -27.10 -14.33
N CYS A 139 12.96 -26.01 -15.10
CA CYS A 139 12.61 -24.68 -14.61
C CYS A 139 11.18 -24.62 -14.08
N LYS A 140 10.22 -25.25 -14.77
CA LYS A 140 8.83 -25.33 -14.29
C LYS A 140 8.74 -26.08 -12.97
N ASN A 141 9.42 -27.24 -12.86
CA ASN A 141 9.45 -28.05 -11.64
C ASN A 141 10.10 -27.35 -10.45
N PHE A 142 11.05 -26.45 -10.69
CA PHE A 142 11.65 -25.58 -9.68
C PHE A 142 10.71 -24.45 -9.27
N LEU A 143 10.11 -23.75 -10.24
CA LEU A 143 9.30 -22.58 -9.98
C LEU A 143 7.94 -22.89 -9.34
N ASP A 144 7.28 -23.98 -9.66
CA ASP A 144 5.94 -24.28 -9.10
C ASP A 144 5.95 -24.36 -7.56
N PRO A 145 6.81 -25.15 -6.89
CA PRO A 145 6.86 -25.15 -5.43
C PRO A 145 7.33 -23.82 -4.85
N LEU A 146 8.26 -23.13 -5.52
CA LEU A 146 8.76 -21.85 -5.07
C LEU A 146 7.65 -20.78 -5.07
N LEU A 147 6.82 -20.72 -6.12
CA LEU A 147 5.67 -19.82 -6.22
C LEU A 147 4.61 -20.12 -5.15
N ARG A 148 4.40 -21.40 -4.81
CA ARG A 148 3.48 -21.80 -3.74
C ARG A 148 3.96 -21.32 -2.38
N ILE A 149 5.26 -21.46 -2.08
CA ILE A 149 5.85 -21.01 -0.82
C ILE A 149 5.81 -19.49 -0.76
N TYR A 150 6.27 -18.80 -1.81
CA TYR A 150 6.21 -17.35 -1.91
C TYR A 150 4.79 -16.82 -1.67
N SER A 151 3.80 -17.38 -2.38
CA SER A 151 2.41 -16.93 -2.27
C SER A 151 1.81 -17.16 -0.88
N SER A 152 2.11 -18.32 -0.28
CA SER A 152 1.63 -18.66 1.07
C SER A 152 2.23 -17.73 2.12
N HIS A 153 3.53 -17.46 2.01
CA HIS A 153 4.22 -16.55 2.94
C HIS A 153 3.78 -15.10 2.71
N ALA A 154 3.67 -14.65 1.45
CA ALA A 154 3.14 -13.32 1.11
C ALA A 154 1.72 -13.11 1.67
N PHE A 155 0.85 -14.14 1.58
CA PHE A 155 -0.50 -14.09 2.16
C PHE A 155 -0.47 -13.90 3.68
N ILE A 156 0.40 -14.65 4.39
CA ILE A 156 0.53 -14.52 5.85
C ILE A 156 1.06 -13.13 6.23
N LEU A 157 2.11 -12.67 5.56
CA LEU A 157 2.71 -11.35 5.82
C LEU A 157 1.72 -10.22 5.49
N ASN A 158 1.05 -10.26 4.34
CA ASN A 158 0.03 -9.28 3.97
C ASN A 158 -1.12 -9.24 4.99
N LYS A 159 -1.59 -10.41 5.45
CA LYS A 159 -2.63 -10.48 6.48
C LYS A 159 -2.17 -9.87 7.81
N ASN A 160 -0.87 -9.96 8.12
CA ASN A 160 -0.29 -9.36 9.32
C ASN A 160 -0.04 -7.85 9.15
N GLU A 161 0.17 -7.36 7.92
CA GLU A 161 0.42 -5.95 7.63
C GLU A 161 -0.85 -5.12 7.41
N HIS A 162 -1.94 -5.73 6.98
CA HIS A 162 -3.16 -5.02 6.62
C HIS A 162 -4.30 -5.21 7.63
N ASP A 163 -5.14 -4.19 7.71
CA ASP A 163 -6.41 -4.26 8.43
C ASP A 163 -7.42 -5.12 7.66
N SER A 164 -7.99 -6.13 8.32
CA SER A 164 -8.85 -7.12 7.67
C SER A 164 -10.18 -6.57 7.13
N LEU A 165 -10.64 -5.42 7.65
CA LEU A 165 -11.89 -4.80 7.21
C LEU A 165 -11.66 -3.86 6.03
N THR A 166 -10.62 -3.03 6.11
CA THR A 166 -10.42 -1.91 5.17
C THR A 166 -9.36 -2.18 4.11
N GLY A 167 -8.50 -3.19 4.30
CA GLY A 167 -7.38 -3.48 3.41
C GLY A 167 -6.23 -2.46 3.45
N LEU A 168 -6.32 -1.39 4.24
CA LEU A 168 -5.23 -0.46 4.46
C LEU A 168 -4.17 -1.08 5.38
N PHE A 169 -2.97 -0.50 5.45
CA PHE A 169 -2.00 -0.93 6.45
C PHE A 169 -2.57 -0.78 7.85
N ASN A 170 -2.32 -1.77 8.69
CA ASN A 170 -2.79 -1.74 10.07
C ASN A 170 -1.83 -0.94 10.98
N ARG A 171 -2.29 -0.67 12.20
CA ARG A 171 -1.51 0.05 13.21
C ARG A 171 -0.19 -0.63 13.56
N HIS A 172 -0.14 -1.98 13.51
CA HIS A 172 1.04 -2.73 13.94
C HIS A 172 2.28 -2.44 13.09
N VAL A 173 2.10 -2.31 11.77
CA VAL A 173 3.22 -2.02 10.86
C VAL A 173 3.45 -0.52 10.64
N MET A 174 2.53 0.33 11.09
CA MET A 174 2.64 1.77 10.92
C MET A 174 3.95 2.31 11.51
N GLU A 175 4.27 1.95 12.73
CA GLU A 175 5.49 2.42 13.41
C GLU A 175 6.75 2.01 12.63
N ASN A 176 6.82 0.78 12.14
CA ASN A 176 7.95 0.29 11.36
C ASN A 176 8.10 1.05 10.04
N LYS A 177 7.00 1.21 9.28
CA LYS A 177 7.02 1.92 7.99
C LYS A 177 7.33 3.42 8.18
N LEU A 178 6.75 4.06 9.19
CA LEU A 178 7.07 5.46 9.51
C LEU A 178 8.52 5.64 9.99
N ASN A 179 9.06 4.72 10.79
CA ASN A 179 10.47 4.73 11.18
C ASN A 179 11.40 4.56 9.96
N GLN A 180 11.07 3.67 9.01
CA GLN A 180 11.86 3.51 7.80
C GLN A 180 11.96 4.82 7.00
N ILE A 181 10.83 5.48 6.73
CA ILE A 181 10.84 6.76 6.01
C ILE A 181 11.53 7.88 6.80
N TYR A 182 11.35 7.91 8.12
CA TYR A 182 12.03 8.85 9.02
C TYR A 182 13.56 8.70 8.93
N HIS A 183 14.08 7.49 9.03
CA HIS A 183 15.52 7.23 8.92
C HIS A 183 16.06 7.50 7.50
N CYS A 184 15.32 7.18 6.45
CA CYS A 184 15.69 7.52 5.08
C CYS A 184 15.80 9.03 4.89
N GLN A 185 14.85 9.80 5.40
CA GLN A 185 14.85 11.27 5.34
C GLN A 185 16.02 11.87 6.14
N ALA A 186 16.27 11.37 7.34
CA ALA A 186 17.39 11.79 8.18
C ALA A 186 18.76 11.51 7.53
N SER A 187 18.89 10.38 6.83
CA SER A 187 20.12 10.02 6.10
C SER A 187 20.35 10.89 4.87
N GLY A 188 19.31 11.30 4.17
CA GLY A 188 19.37 12.21 3.02
C GLY A 188 19.83 13.63 3.40
N LYS A 189 19.38 14.17 4.55
CA LYS A 189 19.83 15.46 5.08
C LYS A 189 21.37 15.52 5.28
N ARG A 190 22.02 14.40 5.61
CA ARG A 190 23.48 14.32 5.85
C ARG A 190 24.33 14.37 4.58
N LYS A 191 23.75 14.17 3.40
CA LYS A 191 24.48 14.08 2.12
C LYS A 191 24.43 15.37 1.27
N ASN A 192 23.95 16.50 1.81
CA ASN A 192 23.82 17.78 1.08
C ASN A 192 23.10 17.69 -0.27
N ASP A 193 22.31 16.67 -0.50
CA ASP A 193 21.44 16.61 -1.66
C ASP A 193 20.18 17.43 -1.36
N ASP A 194 20.05 18.61 -2.00
CA ASP A 194 18.89 19.54 -1.93
C ASP A 194 17.56 18.92 -2.38
N LYS A 195 17.52 17.63 -2.64
CA LYS A 195 16.36 16.82 -3.02
C LYS A 195 15.97 15.78 -1.97
N GLY A 196 16.17 16.07 -0.67
CA GLY A 196 15.67 15.24 0.40
C GLY A 196 14.16 15.02 0.25
N GLN A 197 13.72 13.75 0.27
CA GLN A 197 12.30 13.41 0.23
C GLN A 197 11.60 14.07 1.42
N SER A 198 10.64 14.97 1.16
CA SER A 198 9.82 15.58 2.20
C SER A 198 8.56 14.76 2.42
N TRP A 199 8.21 14.49 3.68
CA TRP A 199 7.00 13.80 4.06
C TRP A 199 6.12 14.67 4.94
N CYS A 200 4.79 14.53 4.80
CA CYS A 200 3.82 15.07 5.72
C CYS A 200 2.99 13.92 6.32
N ILE A 201 2.75 14.00 7.62
CA ILE A 201 1.93 13.02 8.35
C ILE A 201 0.59 13.68 8.65
N ALA A 202 -0.50 13.02 8.26
CA ALA A 202 -1.86 13.46 8.52
C ALA A 202 -2.64 12.41 9.30
N LEU A 203 -3.33 12.84 10.34
CA LEU A 203 -4.33 12.06 11.07
C LEU A 203 -5.73 12.49 10.61
N LEU A 204 -6.58 11.51 10.38
CA LEU A 204 -7.94 11.68 9.92
C LEU A 204 -8.90 10.95 10.86
N ASP A 205 -10.04 11.55 11.13
CA ASP A 205 -11.07 10.93 11.98
C ASP A 205 -12.44 11.22 11.39
N ILE A 206 -13.26 10.17 11.26
CA ILE A 206 -14.62 10.28 10.72
C ILE A 206 -15.51 10.95 11.76
N ASP A 207 -16.03 12.12 11.40
CA ASP A 207 -16.87 12.91 12.30
C ASP A 207 -18.17 12.18 12.69
N TYR A 208 -18.43 12.14 13.99
CA TYR A 208 -19.64 11.52 14.55
C TYR A 208 -19.85 10.04 14.20
N PHE A 209 -18.78 9.27 13.93
CA PHE A 209 -18.88 7.86 13.55
C PHE A 209 -19.61 7.00 14.58
N LYS A 210 -19.43 7.30 15.87
CA LYS A 210 -20.18 6.64 16.94
C LYS A 210 -21.70 6.80 16.75
N THR A 211 -22.17 7.99 16.35
CA THR A 211 -23.60 8.23 16.07
C THR A 211 -24.10 7.37 14.91
N VAL A 212 -23.24 7.14 13.90
CA VAL A 212 -23.55 6.24 12.79
C VAL A 212 -23.76 4.81 13.30
N ASN A 213 -22.85 4.31 14.14
CA ASN A 213 -22.98 2.98 14.76
C ASN A 213 -24.20 2.86 15.65
N ASP A 214 -24.47 3.86 16.48
CA ASP A 214 -25.60 3.87 17.40
C ASP A 214 -26.95 3.92 16.66
N GLN A 215 -27.00 4.59 15.51
CA GLN A 215 -28.24 4.74 14.71
C GLN A 215 -28.50 3.60 13.73
N TYR A 216 -27.43 3.08 13.08
CA TYR A 216 -27.57 2.14 11.97
C TYR A 216 -26.97 0.76 12.26
N GLY A 217 -26.28 0.59 13.39
CA GLY A 217 -25.62 -0.64 13.81
C GLY A 217 -24.19 -0.76 13.27
N HIS A 218 -23.39 -1.63 13.92
CA HIS A 218 -21.98 -1.81 13.61
C HIS A 218 -21.72 -2.34 12.19
N LEU A 219 -22.57 -3.22 11.65
CA LEU A 219 -22.42 -3.71 10.28
C LEU A 219 -22.48 -2.58 9.25
N PHE A 220 -23.36 -1.61 9.47
CA PHE A 220 -23.43 -0.44 8.61
C PHE A 220 -22.20 0.48 8.80
N GLY A 221 -21.69 0.62 10.03
CA GLY A 221 -20.44 1.30 10.30
C GLY A 221 -19.26 0.65 9.58
N ASP A 222 -19.21 -0.68 9.50
CA ASP A 222 -18.20 -1.42 8.75
C ASP A 222 -18.27 -1.12 7.23
N GLU A 223 -19.48 -1.04 6.64
CA GLU A 223 -19.66 -0.62 5.24
C GLU A 223 -19.16 0.81 5.00
N VAL A 224 -19.38 1.72 5.96
CA VAL A 224 -18.85 3.09 5.89
C VAL A 224 -17.34 3.09 5.92
N LEU A 225 -16.70 2.32 6.81
CA LEU A 225 -15.24 2.21 6.91
C LEU A 225 -14.63 1.63 5.62
N ILE A 226 -15.22 0.59 5.06
CA ILE A 226 -14.81 0.00 3.78
C ILE A 226 -14.90 1.05 2.66
N LYS A 227 -16.02 1.75 2.54
CA LYS A 227 -16.20 2.77 1.51
C LYS A 227 -15.24 3.95 1.70
N PHE A 228 -15.02 4.39 2.94
CA PHE A 228 -14.06 5.44 3.27
C PHE A 228 -12.63 5.06 2.85
N SER A 229 -12.19 3.83 3.17
CA SER A 229 -10.87 3.35 2.78
C SER A 229 -10.67 3.25 1.27
N HIS A 230 -11.69 2.81 0.52
CA HIS A 230 -11.65 2.83 -0.94
C HIS A 230 -11.51 4.25 -1.50
N LEU A 231 -12.23 5.22 -0.92
CA LEU A 231 -12.09 6.63 -1.31
C LEU A 231 -10.69 7.17 -1.00
N MET A 232 -10.05 6.72 0.09
CA MET A 232 -8.65 7.03 0.39
C MET A 232 -7.74 6.48 -0.72
N GLN A 233 -7.82 5.19 -1.03
CA GLN A 233 -7.00 4.54 -2.06
C GLN A 233 -7.13 5.20 -3.43
N GLN A 234 -8.32 5.70 -3.78
CA GLN A 234 -8.57 6.45 -5.03
C GLN A 234 -8.08 7.90 -5.03
N SER A 235 -7.90 8.50 -3.86
CA SER A 235 -7.61 9.93 -3.72
C SER A 235 -6.14 10.25 -3.51
N PHE A 236 -5.42 9.32 -2.92
CA PHE A 236 -3.99 9.41 -2.65
C PHE A 236 -3.18 8.64 -3.71
N ARG A 237 -1.89 8.96 -3.82
CA ARG A 237 -1.00 8.35 -4.80
C ARG A 237 -0.51 6.99 -4.31
N GLU A 238 -0.04 6.14 -5.22
CA GLU A 238 0.55 4.84 -4.89
C GLU A 238 1.77 4.93 -3.95
N ASP A 239 2.52 6.03 -4.04
CA ASP A 239 3.68 6.31 -3.17
C ASP A 239 3.29 6.83 -1.77
N ASP A 240 2.03 7.22 -1.55
CA ASP A 240 1.53 7.64 -0.24
C ASP A 240 1.19 6.40 0.60
N LEU A 241 1.46 6.45 1.90
CA LEU A 241 1.14 5.32 2.79
C LEU A 241 -0.17 5.60 3.54
N LEU A 242 -1.08 4.64 3.48
CA LEU A 242 -2.42 4.74 4.06
C LEU A 242 -2.59 3.70 5.15
N PHE A 243 -2.95 4.14 6.37
CA PHE A 243 -3.08 3.28 7.53
C PHE A 243 -4.46 3.44 8.16
N ARG A 244 -5.00 2.32 8.68
CA ARG A 244 -6.06 2.38 9.69
C ARG A 244 -5.40 2.39 11.06
N TYR A 245 -5.48 3.54 11.74
CA TYR A 245 -4.82 3.78 13.02
C TYR A 245 -5.63 3.27 14.22
N GLY A 246 -6.96 3.44 14.16
CA GLY A 246 -7.91 3.05 15.20
C GLY A 246 -9.25 2.60 14.61
N GLY A 247 -10.30 2.61 15.39
CA GLY A 247 -11.64 2.23 14.95
C GLY A 247 -12.12 3.03 13.74
N GLU A 248 -12.17 4.36 13.91
CA GLU A 248 -12.62 5.36 12.93
C GLU A 248 -11.49 6.33 12.54
N GLU A 249 -10.26 6.01 12.93
CA GLU A 249 -9.09 6.85 12.78
C GLU A 249 -8.15 6.29 11.74
N PHE A 250 -7.65 7.17 10.90
CA PHE A 250 -6.75 6.84 9.79
C PHE A 250 -5.52 7.73 9.83
N LEU A 251 -4.41 7.23 9.27
CA LEU A 251 -3.19 7.99 9.08
C LEU A 251 -2.77 7.94 7.61
N VAL A 252 -2.33 9.08 7.09
CA VAL A 252 -1.75 9.19 5.75
C VAL A 252 -0.35 9.79 5.86
N ALA A 253 0.63 9.12 5.26
CA ALA A 253 1.95 9.69 5.03
C ALA A 253 2.09 10.10 3.56
N LEU A 254 2.11 11.40 3.30
CA LEU A 254 2.21 11.99 1.97
C LEU A 254 3.68 12.18 1.58
N LYS A 255 4.09 11.64 0.44
CA LYS A 255 5.46 11.69 -0.07
C LYS A 255 5.69 12.87 -1.00
N ASN A 256 6.84 13.55 -0.84
CA ASN A 256 7.29 14.65 -1.72
C ASN A 256 6.27 15.78 -1.86
N VAL A 257 5.74 16.25 -0.71
CA VAL A 257 4.79 17.37 -0.65
C VAL A 257 5.31 18.47 0.26
N ASP A 258 5.02 19.71 -0.11
CA ASP A 258 5.11 20.88 0.74
C ASP A 258 3.79 21.11 1.51
N PHE A 259 3.74 22.08 2.42
CA PHE A 259 2.55 22.35 3.22
C PHE A 259 1.33 22.70 2.37
N ASP A 260 1.50 23.50 1.32
CA ASP A 260 0.39 23.93 0.46
C ASP A 260 -0.19 22.76 -0.32
N LYS A 261 0.66 21.92 -0.91
CA LYS A 261 0.23 20.70 -1.62
C LYS A 261 -0.41 19.69 -0.68
N ALA A 262 0.14 19.51 0.53
CA ALA A 262 -0.45 18.65 1.55
C ALA A 262 -1.86 19.16 1.93
N GLN A 263 -1.99 20.45 2.25
CA GLN A 263 -3.27 21.10 2.57
C GLN A 263 -4.28 20.93 1.43
N MET A 264 -3.86 21.17 0.19
CA MET A 264 -4.73 21.03 -0.98
C MET A 264 -5.19 19.58 -1.17
N THR A 265 -4.27 18.62 -1.06
CA THR A 265 -4.57 17.18 -1.25
C THR A 265 -5.53 16.68 -0.17
N LEU A 266 -5.24 16.98 1.10
CA LEU A 266 -6.07 16.57 2.22
C LEU A 266 -7.45 17.26 2.18
N ASN A 267 -7.51 18.55 1.84
CA ASN A 267 -8.78 19.26 1.74
C ASN A 267 -9.62 18.79 0.54
N ARG A 268 -8.98 18.38 -0.58
CA ARG A 268 -9.68 17.73 -1.70
C ARG A 268 -10.31 16.41 -1.26
N PHE A 269 -9.57 15.58 -0.50
CA PHE A 269 -10.10 14.34 0.06
C PHE A 269 -11.27 14.60 1.02
N ARG A 270 -11.11 15.56 1.97
CA ARG A 270 -12.16 15.96 2.89
C ARG A 270 -13.46 16.32 2.15
N LYS A 271 -13.35 17.17 1.11
CA LYS A 271 -14.50 17.55 0.27
C LYS A 271 -15.11 16.38 -0.46
N LYS A 272 -14.29 15.44 -0.98
CA LYS A 272 -14.78 14.23 -1.62
C LYS A 272 -15.60 13.37 -0.66
N ILE A 273 -15.20 13.26 0.61
CA ILE A 273 -16.00 12.57 1.63
C ILE A 273 -17.32 13.30 1.87
N GLU A 274 -17.29 14.62 2.07
CA GLU A 274 -18.47 15.46 2.30
C GLU A 274 -19.50 15.35 1.15
N GLU A 275 -19.04 15.25 -0.09
CA GLU A 275 -19.87 15.15 -1.31
C GLU A 275 -20.33 13.71 -1.61
N THR A 276 -19.72 12.71 -0.97
CA THR A 276 -20.04 11.30 -1.23
C THR A 276 -21.28 10.86 -0.46
N ILE A 277 -22.21 10.25 -1.17
CA ILE A 277 -23.41 9.65 -0.55
C ILE A 277 -23.03 8.30 0.07
N PHE A 278 -23.24 8.12 1.37
CA PHE A 278 -23.03 6.88 2.09
C PHE A 278 -24.39 6.20 2.38
N ASN A 279 -24.95 5.52 1.38
CA ASN A 279 -26.24 4.81 1.50
C ASN A 279 -27.32 5.61 2.28
N LYS A 280 -27.58 5.24 3.54
CA LYS A 280 -28.60 5.86 4.40
C LYS A 280 -28.15 7.18 5.05
N ILE A 281 -26.86 7.51 5.00
CA ILE A 281 -26.30 8.72 5.59
C ILE A 281 -26.34 9.83 4.53
N LYS A 282 -27.03 10.93 4.83
CA LYS A 282 -27.09 12.06 3.91
C LYS A 282 -25.74 12.75 3.70
N GLN A 283 -24.94 12.82 4.75
CA GLN A 283 -23.65 13.49 4.74
C GLN A 283 -22.74 12.89 5.81
N LEU A 284 -21.57 12.45 5.41
CA LEU A 284 -20.46 12.05 6.28
C LEU A 284 -19.35 13.08 6.11
N THR A 285 -18.68 13.45 7.20
CA THR A 285 -17.55 14.36 7.15
C THR A 285 -16.34 13.76 7.85
N VAL A 286 -15.18 14.36 7.62
CA VAL A 286 -13.91 13.95 8.21
C VAL A 286 -13.14 15.17 8.67
N SER A 287 -12.60 15.12 9.89
CA SER A 287 -11.67 16.09 10.42
C SER A 287 -10.23 15.62 10.17
N ILE A 288 -9.34 16.53 9.81
CA ILE A 288 -7.96 16.23 9.44
C ILE A 288 -7.01 17.19 10.14
N GLY A 289 -5.94 16.64 10.74
CA GLY A 289 -4.81 17.38 11.25
C GLY A 289 -3.53 16.87 10.63
N PHE A 290 -2.60 17.73 10.22
CA PHE A 290 -1.35 17.31 9.62
C PHE A 290 -0.16 18.17 10.02
N THR A 291 1.03 17.59 9.90
CA THR A 291 2.32 18.23 10.14
C THR A 291 3.37 17.71 9.16
N LYS A 292 4.46 18.43 8.99
CA LYS A 292 5.62 17.97 8.25
C LYS A 292 6.43 16.99 9.08
N MET A 293 6.96 15.94 8.46
CA MET A 293 7.92 15.07 9.10
C MET A 293 9.27 15.78 9.23
N ASP A 294 9.52 16.37 10.39
CA ASP A 294 10.81 16.99 10.70
C ASP A 294 11.69 16.02 11.49
N THR A 295 12.82 15.63 10.89
CA THR A 295 13.74 14.65 11.49
C THR A 295 14.57 15.21 12.66
N ASP A 296 14.43 16.49 13.00
CA ASP A 296 15.01 17.07 14.21
C ASP A 296 14.12 16.81 15.45
N GLN A 297 12.91 16.29 15.25
CA GLN A 297 11.97 15.86 16.28
C GLN A 297 11.82 14.32 16.28
N SER A 298 11.35 13.73 17.37
CA SER A 298 11.02 12.31 17.41
C SER A 298 9.78 12.00 16.57
N LEU A 299 9.67 10.77 16.04
CA LEU A 299 8.47 10.33 15.32
C LEU A 299 7.21 10.47 16.17
N GLN A 300 7.30 10.18 17.46
CA GLN A 300 6.18 10.34 18.39
C GLN A 300 5.74 11.81 18.48
N THR A 301 6.67 12.76 18.60
CA THR A 301 6.38 14.20 18.61
C THR A 301 5.69 14.65 17.33
N ILE A 302 6.14 14.12 16.17
CA ILE A 302 5.51 14.42 14.86
C ILE A 302 4.05 13.95 14.84
N ILE A 303 3.76 12.75 15.34
CA ILE A 303 2.39 12.23 15.41
C ILE A 303 1.54 13.07 16.37
N GLU A 304 2.09 13.48 17.51
CA GLU A 304 1.42 14.35 18.48
C GLU A 304 1.11 15.73 17.89
N CYS A 305 1.98 16.30 17.06
CA CYS A 305 1.70 17.55 16.33
C CYS A 305 0.49 17.41 15.38
N ALA A 306 0.44 16.32 14.62
CA ALA A 306 -0.71 16.03 13.74
C ALA A 306 -2.01 15.84 14.54
N ASP A 307 -1.94 15.15 15.70
CA ASP A 307 -3.09 14.93 16.58
C ASP A 307 -3.65 16.25 17.14
N ARG A 308 -2.77 17.16 17.55
CA ARG A 308 -3.20 18.52 18.00
C ARG A 308 -3.91 19.30 16.90
N ALA A 309 -3.39 19.24 15.68
CA ALA A 309 -4.06 19.87 14.55
C ALA A 309 -5.42 19.21 14.25
N LEU A 310 -5.54 17.89 14.40
CA LEU A 310 -6.80 17.14 14.29
C LEU A 310 -7.77 17.55 15.40
N TYR A 311 -7.30 17.62 16.65
CA TYR A 311 -8.11 18.05 17.78
C TYR A 311 -8.65 19.48 17.54
N TYR A 312 -7.80 20.40 17.06
CA TYR A 312 -8.22 21.75 16.69
C TYR A 312 -9.31 21.73 15.61
N SER A 313 -9.16 20.88 14.58
CA SER A 313 -10.18 20.71 13.53
C SER A 313 -11.52 20.26 14.10
N LYS A 314 -11.51 19.29 15.04
CA LYS A 314 -12.73 18.81 15.73
C LYS A 314 -13.35 19.89 16.62
N TYR A 315 -12.52 20.65 17.34
CA TYR A 315 -12.97 21.72 18.25
C TYR A 315 -13.59 22.89 17.50
N GLN A 316 -13.04 23.28 16.33
CA GLN A 316 -13.52 24.39 15.50
C GLN A 316 -14.77 24.05 14.66
N GLY A 317 -15.45 22.96 14.92
CA GLY A 317 -16.72 22.61 14.28
C GLY A 317 -16.64 21.43 13.31
N ARG A 318 -15.53 20.69 13.31
CA ARG A 318 -15.30 19.49 12.45
C ARG A 318 -15.24 19.82 10.95
N ASN A 319 -15.19 18.77 10.11
CA ASN A 319 -15.15 18.91 8.65
C ASN A 319 -14.11 19.92 8.15
N GLN A 320 -12.91 19.89 8.70
CA GLN A 320 -11.82 20.84 8.47
C GLN A 320 -10.47 20.16 8.37
N THR A 321 -9.53 20.86 7.75
CA THR A 321 -8.14 20.41 7.60
C THR A 321 -7.21 21.49 8.12
N HIS A 322 -6.41 21.19 9.15
CA HIS A 322 -5.46 22.13 9.74
C HIS A 322 -4.04 21.60 9.73
N CYS A 323 -3.09 22.52 9.48
CA CYS A 323 -1.66 22.29 9.58
C CYS A 323 -1.17 22.74 10.96
N TYR A 324 -0.42 21.89 11.66
CA TYR A 324 0.10 22.17 13.00
C TYR A 324 0.98 23.43 13.01
N GLU A 325 1.91 23.54 12.06
CA GLU A 325 2.82 24.68 11.98
C GLU A 325 2.08 25.99 11.77
N HIS A 326 1.05 25.99 10.94
CA HIS A 326 0.21 27.18 10.72
C HIS A 326 -0.60 27.55 11.98
N LEU A 327 -0.99 26.59 12.80
CA LEU A 327 -1.68 26.86 14.07
C LEU A 327 -0.70 27.43 15.09
N LEU A 328 0.53 26.89 15.13
CA LEU A 328 1.59 27.37 16.02
C LEU A 328 1.97 28.83 15.70
N ASP A 329 2.18 29.13 14.41
CA ASP A 329 2.51 30.48 13.94
C ASP A 329 1.45 31.52 14.33
N LYS A 330 0.17 31.09 14.42
CA LYS A 330 -0.95 31.96 14.82
C LYS A 330 -1.18 31.95 16.33
N GLY A 331 -0.39 31.23 17.13
CA GLY A 331 -0.57 31.10 18.58
C GLY A 331 -1.89 30.44 18.99
N LEU A 332 -2.40 29.53 18.15
CA LEU A 332 -3.65 28.80 18.37
C LEU A 332 -3.42 27.44 19.05
N VAL A 333 -2.18 26.98 19.12
CA VAL A 333 -1.70 25.80 19.84
C VAL A 333 -0.34 26.13 20.45
N ASP A 334 -0.02 25.54 21.61
CA ASP A 334 1.24 25.79 22.33
C ASP A 334 2.27 24.70 22.03
N SER A 335 3.55 25.10 21.87
CA SER A 335 4.68 24.18 21.75
C SER A 335 5.04 23.50 23.08
N ASP A 336 4.81 24.17 24.21
CA ASP A 336 5.27 23.75 25.54
C ASP A 336 4.53 22.54 26.12
N ASP A 337 3.32 22.29 25.64
CA ASP A 337 2.56 21.10 26.02
C ASP A 337 3.16 19.78 25.48
N ILE A 338 4.03 19.82 24.46
CA ILE A 338 4.73 18.63 23.92
C ILE A 338 5.82 18.13 24.88
N ILE A 339 6.47 19.06 25.59
CA ILE A 339 7.63 18.79 26.46
C ILE A 339 7.20 18.14 27.79
N ASN A 340 5.95 18.35 28.21
CA ASN A 340 5.49 17.96 29.55
C ASN A 340 4.84 16.57 29.67
N ASN A 341 5.05 15.66 28.73
CA ASN A 341 4.72 14.20 28.83
C ASN A 341 3.34 13.82 29.44
N ASN A 342 2.37 14.72 29.48
CA ASN A 342 1.04 14.50 30.07
C ASN A 342 -0.10 14.41 29.06
N ILE A 343 0.21 14.24 27.76
CA ILE A 343 -0.82 14.10 26.75
C ILE A 343 -1.08 12.63 26.51
N LYS A 344 -2.18 12.15 27.04
CA LYS A 344 -2.81 10.92 26.54
C LYS A 344 -3.12 11.15 25.08
N ILE A 345 -2.62 10.30 24.21
CA ILE A 345 -2.76 10.33 22.75
C ILE A 345 -4.24 10.42 22.32
N PHE A 346 -5.18 10.18 23.20
CA PHE A 346 -6.62 10.48 23.06
C PHE A 346 -7.19 10.86 24.42
N PRO A 347 -7.79 12.04 24.58
CA PRO A 347 -8.54 12.32 25.79
C PRO A 347 -9.72 11.33 25.86
N GLN A 348 -9.76 10.55 26.95
CA GLN A 348 -10.99 9.82 27.30
C GLN A 348 -12.15 10.82 27.25
N GLN A 349 -13.20 10.47 26.52
CA GLN A 349 -14.42 11.25 26.38
C GLN A 349 -14.85 11.82 27.73
N GLN A 350 -14.61 13.13 27.94
CA GLN A 350 -15.36 13.82 28.97
C GLN A 350 -16.79 13.92 28.46
N LYS A 351 -17.70 13.25 29.20
CA LYS A 351 -19.14 13.41 29.09
C LYS A 351 -19.47 14.91 29.16
N ILE A 352 -19.82 15.49 28.03
CA ILE A 352 -20.57 16.73 28.04
C ILE A 352 -22.00 16.31 28.24
N SER A 353 -22.53 16.65 29.44
CA SER A 353 -23.90 16.50 29.88
C SER A 353 -24.90 17.21 28.95
#